data_b6d6c6b8bd8fbb4267849b7a244cae35
#
_entry.id   b6d6c6b8bd8fbb4267849b7a244cae35
#
_cell.length_a   1.000
_cell.length_b   1.000
_cell.length_c   1.000
_cell.angle_alpha   90.00
_cell.angle_beta   90.00
_cell.angle_gamma   90.00
#
_symmetry.space_group_name_H-M   'P 1'
#
loop_
_entity.id
_entity.type
_entity.pdbx_description
1 polymer ?
#
loop_
_entity_poly.entity_id
_entity_poly.type
_entity_poly.pdbx_seq_one_letter_code
_entity_poly.pdbx_strand_id
1 'polypeptide(L)'
;HVYMPKDAPYANQVECIAHGADLNLVDGFITDAGRISGKAAEERGFFDVSTLKEPYRVEGKKTMGYEIVEQLGFQIPDVVIYPTGGGTGIVGIWKALDELTELGWIGPERPRMVCVQAEGCAPLVDAYKQGVEFAEPFLNPSTLAAGMRVPAAVGDFLVIRAVRQSGGTALTVTDDQMVDSVRDMSSYEGIFPAPEGGATLSALQILLDSHQVERDERVVLLNTGSGMKYLDVLGPALGL
;
A
#
# COMPACT_ATOMS: atom_id res chain seq x y z
N HIS A 1 -5.23 11.71 -19.12
CA HIS A 1 -6.17 10.59 -19.27
C HIS A 1 -6.01 9.64 -18.09
N VAL A 2 -7.10 9.40 -17.35
CA VAL A 2 -7.15 8.50 -16.21
C VAL A 2 -8.04 7.32 -16.53
N TYR A 3 -7.54 6.12 -16.27
CA TYR A 3 -8.29 4.86 -16.42
C TYR A 3 -8.39 4.21 -15.04
N MET A 4 -9.61 3.96 -14.57
CA MET A 4 -9.85 3.31 -13.28
C MET A 4 -11.07 2.38 -13.34
N PRO A 5 -11.17 1.40 -12.45
CA PRO A 5 -12.36 0.58 -12.32
C PRO A 5 -13.62 1.42 -12.05
N LYS A 6 -14.78 0.97 -12.54
CA LYS A 6 -16.08 1.64 -12.30
C LYS A 6 -16.42 1.74 -10.82
N ASP A 7 -15.98 0.79 -10.03
CA ASP A 7 -16.19 0.68 -8.60
C ASP A 7 -15.04 1.29 -7.76
N ALA A 8 -14.16 2.07 -8.38
CA ALA A 8 -13.21 2.90 -7.64
C ALA A 8 -13.96 3.90 -6.74
N PRO A 9 -13.42 4.27 -5.57
CA PRO A 9 -14.07 5.20 -4.65
C PRO A 9 -14.59 6.46 -5.37
N TYR A 10 -15.84 6.80 -5.13
CA TYR A 10 -16.51 7.92 -5.83
C TYR A 10 -15.74 9.24 -5.68
N ALA A 11 -15.17 9.49 -4.50
CA ALA A 11 -14.34 10.68 -4.27
C ALA A 11 -13.14 10.77 -5.24
N ASN A 12 -12.51 9.64 -5.56
CA ASN A 12 -11.38 9.61 -6.50
C ASN A 12 -11.83 9.94 -7.94
N GLN A 13 -13.01 9.47 -8.34
CA GLN A 13 -13.61 9.81 -9.64
C GLN A 13 -13.89 11.31 -9.73
N VAL A 14 -14.52 11.88 -8.69
CA VAL A 14 -14.83 13.31 -8.60
C VAL A 14 -13.55 14.15 -8.65
N GLU A 15 -12.52 13.80 -7.90
CA GLU A 15 -11.24 14.52 -7.92
C GLU A 15 -10.60 14.53 -9.31
N CYS A 16 -10.59 13.41 -10.03
CA CYS A 16 -10.07 13.36 -11.39
C CYS A 16 -10.79 14.35 -12.32
N ILE A 17 -12.12 14.37 -12.27
CA ILE A 17 -12.93 15.28 -13.08
C ILE A 17 -12.70 16.74 -12.66
N ALA A 18 -12.67 17.01 -11.35
CA ALA A 18 -12.48 18.36 -10.81
C ALA A 18 -11.12 18.97 -11.22
N HIS A 19 -10.09 18.13 -11.38
CA HIS A 19 -8.77 18.55 -11.87
C HIS A 19 -8.67 18.57 -13.40
N GLY A 20 -9.77 18.35 -14.13
CA GLY A 20 -9.82 18.41 -15.59
C GLY A 20 -9.26 17.18 -16.29
N ALA A 21 -9.14 16.05 -15.62
CA ALA A 21 -8.72 14.82 -16.26
C ALA A 21 -9.83 14.25 -17.16
N ASP A 22 -9.43 13.64 -18.27
CA ASP A 22 -10.30 12.77 -19.07
C ASP A 22 -10.41 11.41 -18.36
N LEU A 23 -11.56 11.18 -17.70
CA LEU A 23 -11.79 10.01 -16.88
C LEU A 23 -12.47 8.90 -17.69
N ASN A 24 -11.81 7.74 -17.73
CA ASN A 24 -12.28 6.53 -18.42
C ASN A 24 -12.56 5.43 -17.38
N LEU A 25 -13.84 5.14 -17.13
CA LEU A 25 -14.25 4.08 -16.22
C LEU A 25 -14.26 2.72 -16.93
N VAL A 26 -13.51 1.77 -16.38
CA VAL A 26 -13.32 0.43 -16.94
C VAL A 26 -14.16 -0.59 -16.20
N ASP A 27 -14.82 -1.48 -16.95
CA ASP A 27 -15.50 -2.64 -16.40
C ASP A 27 -14.49 -3.77 -16.17
N GLY A 28 -13.98 -3.88 -14.94
CA GLY A 28 -12.91 -4.79 -14.57
C GLY A 28 -12.09 -4.27 -13.40
N PHE A 29 -10.94 -4.88 -13.17
CA PHE A 29 -10.02 -4.51 -12.09
C PHE A 29 -8.99 -3.46 -12.54
N ILE A 30 -8.17 -3.01 -11.60
CA ILE A 30 -7.09 -2.05 -11.88
C ILE A 30 -6.08 -2.59 -12.91
N THR A 31 -5.89 -3.90 -12.98
CA THR A 31 -5.07 -4.56 -13.99
C THR A 31 -5.63 -4.40 -15.40
N ASP A 32 -6.97 -4.45 -15.56
CA ASP A 32 -7.63 -4.19 -16.84
C ASP A 32 -7.51 -2.73 -17.24
N ALA A 33 -7.73 -1.82 -16.29
CA ALA A 33 -7.54 -0.39 -16.48
C ALA A 33 -6.09 -0.09 -16.92
N GLY A 34 -5.09 -0.70 -16.28
CA GLY A 34 -3.69 -0.56 -16.64
C GLY A 34 -3.36 -1.08 -18.04
N ARG A 35 -3.97 -2.20 -18.47
CA ARG A 35 -3.81 -2.76 -19.82
C ARG A 35 -4.41 -1.83 -20.89
N ILE A 36 -5.61 -1.28 -20.63
CA ILE A 36 -6.30 -0.35 -21.55
C ILE A 36 -5.53 0.97 -21.63
N SER A 37 -5.08 1.50 -20.48
CA SER A 37 -4.26 2.71 -20.40
C SER A 37 -2.95 2.57 -21.20
N GLY A 38 -2.22 1.44 -21.02
CA GLY A 38 -1.00 1.17 -21.76
C GLY A 38 -1.19 1.14 -23.27
N LYS A 39 -2.27 0.48 -23.73
CA LYS A 39 -2.62 0.48 -25.16
C LYS A 39 -2.94 1.88 -25.68
N ALA A 40 -3.71 2.67 -24.94
CA ALA A 40 -4.01 4.04 -25.30
C ALA A 40 -2.76 4.92 -25.33
N ALA A 41 -1.81 4.70 -24.43
CA ALA A 41 -0.54 5.41 -24.40
C ALA A 41 0.30 5.12 -25.67
N GLU A 42 0.39 3.86 -26.08
CA GLU A 42 1.08 3.46 -27.32
C GLU A 42 0.41 4.09 -28.57
N GLU A 43 -0.91 3.99 -28.69
CA GLU A 43 -1.66 4.47 -29.87
C GLU A 43 -1.65 6.00 -30.01
N ARG A 44 -1.64 6.72 -28.89
CA ARG A 44 -1.77 8.19 -28.86
C ARG A 44 -0.49 8.93 -28.50
N GLY A 45 0.59 8.20 -28.20
CA GLY A 45 1.87 8.80 -27.81
C GLY A 45 1.86 9.43 -26.42
N PHE A 46 1.03 8.93 -25.49
CA PHE A 46 0.99 9.42 -24.12
C PHE A 46 2.14 8.83 -23.29
N PHE A 47 2.62 9.60 -22.33
CA PHE A 47 3.54 9.08 -21.33
C PHE A 47 2.76 8.31 -20.25
N ASP A 48 2.99 7.00 -20.14
CA ASP A 48 2.31 6.13 -19.18
C ASP A 48 2.99 6.24 -17.80
N VAL A 49 2.31 6.91 -16.86
CA VAL A 49 2.75 7.07 -15.46
C VAL A 49 2.09 6.04 -14.52
N SER A 50 1.58 4.93 -15.05
CA SER A 50 0.99 3.86 -14.24
C SER A 50 2.03 3.24 -13.29
N THR A 51 1.54 2.58 -12.25
CA THR A 51 2.37 1.99 -11.19
C THR A 51 3.50 1.11 -11.75
N LEU A 52 4.74 1.48 -11.46
CA LEU A 52 5.97 0.77 -11.84
C LEU A 52 6.18 0.56 -13.35
N LYS A 53 5.53 1.37 -14.18
CA LYS A 53 5.78 1.46 -15.63
C LYS A 53 6.93 2.40 -15.97
N GLU A 54 7.25 3.27 -15.04
CA GLU A 54 8.31 4.27 -15.12
C GLU A 54 8.96 4.45 -13.73
N PRO A 55 10.16 5.02 -13.61
CA PRO A 55 10.87 5.13 -12.33
C PRO A 55 10.37 6.27 -11.45
N TYR A 56 9.76 7.32 -12.00
CA TYR A 56 9.48 8.58 -11.29
C TYR A 56 8.51 8.42 -10.11
N ARG A 57 7.56 7.49 -10.19
CA ARG A 57 6.66 7.21 -9.05
C ARG A 57 7.38 6.58 -7.87
N VAL A 58 8.36 5.71 -8.12
CA VAL A 58 9.22 5.17 -7.05
C VAL A 58 10.08 6.28 -6.47
N GLU A 59 10.69 7.12 -7.33
CA GLU A 59 11.47 8.28 -6.91
C GLU A 59 10.64 9.25 -6.05
N GLY A 60 9.38 9.52 -6.43
CA GLY A 60 8.48 10.30 -5.60
C GLY A 60 8.10 9.61 -4.29
N LYS A 61 7.92 8.30 -4.29
CA LYS A 61 7.59 7.53 -3.07
C LYS A 61 8.75 7.40 -2.08
N LYS A 62 10.00 7.59 -2.50
CA LYS A 62 11.16 7.65 -1.61
C LYS A 62 11.02 8.74 -0.54
N THR A 63 10.31 9.83 -0.84
CA THR A 63 10.12 10.93 0.13
C THR A 63 9.51 10.45 1.43
N MET A 64 8.65 9.43 1.42
CA MET A 64 8.15 8.81 2.67
C MET A 64 9.28 8.24 3.53
N GLY A 65 10.25 7.57 2.93
CA GLY A 65 11.41 7.03 3.65
C GLY A 65 12.29 8.13 4.21
N TYR A 66 12.55 9.19 3.45
CA TYR A 66 13.31 10.35 3.91
C TYR A 66 12.60 11.05 5.08
N GLU A 67 11.30 11.31 4.96
CA GLU A 67 10.51 11.97 5.99
C GLU A 67 10.44 11.14 7.28
N ILE A 68 10.28 9.82 7.20
CA ILE A 68 10.31 8.93 8.37
C ILE A 68 11.66 9.08 9.09
N VAL A 69 12.77 8.96 8.37
CA VAL A 69 14.10 9.00 8.95
C VAL A 69 14.40 10.39 9.51
N GLU A 70 14.09 11.47 8.79
CA GLU A 70 14.28 12.85 9.25
C GLU A 70 13.48 13.14 10.53
N GLN A 71 12.19 12.80 10.55
CA GLN A 71 11.30 13.04 11.69
C GLN A 71 11.65 12.21 12.92
N LEU A 72 12.32 11.08 12.73
CA LEU A 72 12.88 10.26 13.81
C LEU A 72 14.29 10.68 14.21
N GLY A 73 14.80 11.83 13.76
CA GLY A 73 16.12 12.34 14.09
C GLY A 73 17.25 11.47 13.54
N PHE A 74 17.09 10.96 12.32
CA PHE A 74 18.00 10.03 11.64
C PHE A 74 18.21 8.71 12.37
N GLN A 75 17.21 8.31 13.14
CA GLN A 75 17.14 6.97 13.74
C GLN A 75 16.20 6.08 12.93
N ILE A 76 16.61 4.83 12.74
CA ILE A 76 15.79 3.84 12.05
C ILE A 76 14.76 3.27 13.01
N PRO A 77 13.47 3.17 12.64
CA PRO A 77 12.49 2.44 13.42
C PRO A 77 12.75 0.93 13.36
N ASP A 78 12.22 0.17 14.31
CA ASP A 78 12.39 -1.28 14.33
C ASP A 78 11.53 -1.96 13.26
N VAL A 79 10.33 -1.41 13.01
CA VAL A 79 9.34 -1.98 12.08
C VAL A 79 8.65 -0.88 11.28
N VAL A 80 8.44 -1.14 9.99
CA VAL A 80 7.58 -0.33 9.12
C VAL A 80 6.47 -1.21 8.55
N ILE A 81 5.22 -0.89 8.86
CA ILE A 81 4.04 -1.62 8.38
C ILE A 81 3.37 -0.83 7.26
N TYR A 82 3.28 -1.43 6.07
CA TYR A 82 2.78 -0.77 4.87
C TYR A 82 1.58 -1.51 4.25
N PRO A 83 0.45 -0.80 4.00
CA PRO A 83 -0.70 -1.40 3.33
C PRO A 83 -0.41 -1.54 1.84
N THR A 84 -0.42 -2.75 1.33
CA THR A 84 0.21 -3.05 0.05
C THR A 84 -0.80 -3.49 -1.01
N GLY A 85 -0.98 -2.64 -2.03
CA GLY A 85 -1.57 -3.03 -3.30
C GLY A 85 -0.46 -3.31 -4.32
N GLY A 86 -0.11 -2.34 -5.16
CA GLY A 86 0.99 -2.45 -6.14
C GLY A 86 2.41 -2.37 -5.58
N GLY A 87 2.59 -2.05 -4.28
CA GLY A 87 3.88 -2.11 -3.58
C GLY A 87 4.84 -0.95 -3.79
N THR A 88 4.47 0.07 -4.56
CA THR A 88 5.36 1.21 -4.89
C THR A 88 5.92 1.90 -3.64
N GLY A 89 5.14 1.97 -2.56
CA GLY A 89 5.56 2.61 -1.32
C GLY A 89 6.62 1.82 -0.56
N ILE A 90 6.46 0.51 -0.41
CA ILE A 90 7.50 -0.36 0.20
C ILE A 90 8.81 -0.23 -0.58
N VAL A 91 8.73 -0.34 -1.92
CA VAL A 91 9.90 -0.22 -2.80
C VAL A 91 10.54 1.17 -2.67
N GLY A 92 9.74 2.23 -2.62
CA GLY A 92 10.23 3.60 -2.43
C GLY A 92 10.94 3.81 -1.09
N ILE A 93 10.32 3.37 0.02
CA ILE A 93 10.93 3.46 1.36
C ILE A 93 12.23 2.67 1.40
N TRP A 94 12.24 1.44 0.89
CA TRP A 94 13.44 0.59 0.86
C TRP A 94 14.58 1.26 0.09
N LYS A 95 14.28 1.80 -1.10
CA LYS A 95 15.26 2.54 -1.91
C LYS A 95 15.78 3.79 -1.20
N ALA A 96 14.92 4.53 -0.48
CA ALA A 96 15.35 5.68 0.30
C ALA A 96 16.37 5.31 1.39
N LEU A 97 16.15 4.19 2.08
CA LEU A 97 17.07 3.70 3.11
C LEU A 97 18.43 3.30 2.51
N ASP A 98 18.44 2.69 1.32
CA ASP A 98 19.68 2.38 0.62
C ASP A 98 20.45 3.65 0.25
N GLU A 99 19.80 4.65 -0.32
CA GLU A 99 20.41 5.93 -0.67
C GLU A 99 20.92 6.71 0.54
N LEU A 100 20.15 6.75 1.64
CA LEU A 100 20.57 7.39 2.89
C LEU A 100 21.82 6.72 3.48
N THR A 101 21.93 5.40 3.34
CA THR A 101 23.12 4.66 3.75
C THR A 101 24.33 4.99 2.85
N GLU A 102 24.13 5.03 1.54
CA GLU A 102 25.20 5.40 0.58
C GLU A 102 25.70 6.83 0.82
N LEU A 103 24.82 7.75 1.21
CA LEU A 103 25.15 9.12 1.59
C LEU A 103 25.84 9.21 2.97
N GLY A 104 25.86 8.13 3.74
CA GLY A 104 26.41 8.11 5.09
C GLY A 104 25.58 8.86 6.14
N TRP A 105 24.29 9.10 5.87
CA TRP A 105 23.39 9.79 6.79
C TRP A 105 22.78 8.85 7.83
N ILE A 106 22.69 7.56 7.50
CA ILE A 106 22.27 6.47 8.40
C ILE A 106 23.26 5.30 8.31
N GLY A 107 23.22 4.39 9.29
CA GLY A 107 23.98 3.15 9.27
C GLY A 107 23.40 2.09 8.30
N PRO A 108 23.96 0.87 8.33
CA PRO A 108 23.47 -0.23 7.49
C PRO A 108 22.19 -0.88 8.04
N GLU A 109 21.75 -0.50 9.22
CA GLU A 109 20.56 -1.05 9.88
C GLU A 109 19.30 -0.78 9.03
N ARG A 110 18.37 -1.71 9.05
CA ARG A 110 17.11 -1.64 8.32
C ARG A 110 15.95 -1.97 9.24
N PRO A 111 14.81 -1.27 9.09
CA PRO A 111 13.59 -1.70 9.75
C PRO A 111 13.11 -3.02 9.14
N ARG A 112 12.46 -3.84 9.91
CA ARG A 112 11.69 -4.96 9.36
C ARG A 112 10.51 -4.40 8.56
N MET A 113 10.47 -4.68 7.26
CA MET A 113 9.39 -4.24 6.36
C MET A 113 8.24 -5.23 6.41
N VAL A 114 7.06 -4.77 6.76
CA VAL A 114 5.85 -5.60 6.82
C VAL A 114 4.91 -5.24 5.68
N CYS A 115 4.65 -6.23 4.83
CA CYS A 115 3.67 -6.14 3.75
C CYS A 115 2.31 -6.61 4.26
N VAL A 116 1.31 -5.71 4.27
CA VAL A 116 -0.06 -6.06 4.66
C VAL A 116 -0.95 -6.06 3.43
N GLN A 117 -1.72 -7.12 3.24
CA GLN A 117 -2.76 -7.21 2.21
C GLN A 117 -4.12 -7.60 2.81
N ALA A 118 -5.19 -7.29 2.09
CA ALA A 118 -6.51 -7.80 2.44
C ALA A 118 -6.59 -9.30 2.16
N GLU A 119 -7.23 -10.07 3.04
CA GLU A 119 -7.41 -11.52 2.85
C GLU A 119 -8.06 -11.85 1.49
N GLY A 120 -9.02 -11.03 1.06
CA GLY A 120 -9.68 -11.18 -0.24
C GLY A 120 -8.87 -10.75 -1.46
N CYS A 121 -7.61 -10.28 -1.30
CA CYS A 121 -6.69 -9.96 -2.41
C CYS A 121 -5.24 -9.92 -1.92
N ALA A 122 -4.57 -11.07 -1.83
CA ALA A 122 -3.27 -11.22 -1.16
C ALA A 122 -2.19 -11.95 -1.98
N PRO A 123 -1.96 -11.60 -3.27
CA PRO A 123 -0.99 -12.32 -4.09
C PRO A 123 0.44 -12.27 -3.56
N LEU A 124 0.85 -11.13 -2.96
CA LEU A 124 2.21 -10.97 -2.43
C LEU A 124 2.42 -11.78 -1.15
N VAL A 125 1.39 -11.85 -0.30
CA VAL A 125 1.43 -12.66 0.93
C VAL A 125 1.51 -14.14 0.59
N ASP A 126 0.75 -14.58 -0.42
CA ASP A 126 0.78 -15.97 -0.89
C ASP A 126 2.16 -16.33 -1.44
N ALA A 127 2.75 -15.48 -2.29
CA ALA A 127 4.10 -15.68 -2.83
C ALA A 127 5.17 -15.68 -1.72
N TYR A 128 5.05 -14.77 -0.75
CA TYR A 128 5.94 -14.74 0.40
C TYR A 128 5.89 -16.04 1.20
N LYS A 129 4.69 -16.53 1.53
CA LYS A 129 4.47 -17.79 2.27
C LYS A 129 4.97 -19.03 1.51
N GLN A 130 4.81 -19.03 0.20
CA GLN A 130 5.31 -20.11 -0.67
C GLN A 130 6.83 -20.08 -0.90
N GLY A 131 7.51 -19.03 -0.50
CA GLY A 131 8.95 -18.88 -0.70
C GLY A 131 9.35 -18.49 -2.12
N VAL A 132 8.41 -18.13 -3.00
CA VAL A 132 8.66 -17.77 -4.41
C VAL A 132 8.93 -16.27 -4.58
N GLU A 133 9.63 -15.89 -5.64
CA GLU A 133 10.00 -14.51 -5.95
C GLU A 133 8.87 -13.72 -6.64
N PHE A 134 8.07 -14.39 -7.44
CA PHE A 134 6.99 -13.79 -8.24
C PHE A 134 5.63 -14.28 -7.75
N ALA A 135 4.66 -13.38 -7.73
CA ALA A 135 3.31 -13.70 -7.30
C ALA A 135 2.45 -14.16 -8.48
N GLU A 136 1.67 -15.23 -8.27
CA GLU A 136 0.61 -15.61 -9.20
C GLU A 136 -0.56 -14.62 -9.08
N PRO A 137 -1.27 -14.31 -10.18
CA PRO A 137 -2.44 -13.44 -10.13
C PRO A 137 -3.53 -13.98 -9.19
N PHE A 138 -4.03 -13.13 -8.29
CA PHE A 138 -5.09 -13.51 -7.35
C PHE A 138 -6.44 -13.59 -8.04
N LEU A 139 -7.14 -14.70 -7.85
CA LEU A 139 -8.44 -14.96 -8.49
C LEU A 139 -9.60 -14.36 -7.67
N ASN A 140 -10.56 -13.73 -8.36
CA ASN A 140 -11.77 -13.15 -7.73
C ASN A 140 -11.47 -12.20 -6.57
N PRO A 141 -10.64 -11.16 -6.77
CA PRO A 141 -10.24 -10.24 -5.71
C PRO A 141 -11.45 -9.47 -5.17
N SER A 142 -11.62 -9.46 -3.86
CA SER A 142 -12.72 -8.78 -3.17
C SER A 142 -12.24 -8.21 -1.84
N THR A 143 -12.34 -6.90 -1.67
CA THR A 143 -12.10 -6.20 -0.39
C THR A 143 -12.69 -4.80 -0.46
N LEU A 144 -13.10 -4.25 0.69
CA LEU A 144 -13.53 -2.86 0.82
C LEU A 144 -12.36 -1.86 0.65
N ALA A 145 -11.12 -2.30 0.86
CA ALA A 145 -9.92 -1.50 0.69
C ALA A 145 -9.50 -1.46 -0.80
N ALA A 146 -10.12 -0.57 -1.58
CA ALA A 146 -9.91 -0.49 -3.03
C ALA A 146 -8.44 -0.28 -3.43
N GLY A 147 -7.66 0.44 -2.62
CA GLY A 147 -6.22 0.67 -2.85
C GLY A 147 -5.36 -0.59 -2.65
N MET A 148 -5.87 -1.60 -1.95
CA MET A 148 -5.21 -2.90 -1.75
C MET A 148 -5.69 -3.97 -2.74
N ARG A 149 -6.78 -3.73 -3.49
CA ARG A 149 -7.34 -4.67 -4.45
C ARG A 149 -6.57 -4.69 -5.77
N VAL A 150 -5.35 -5.19 -5.71
CA VAL A 150 -4.42 -5.31 -6.85
C VAL A 150 -4.10 -6.80 -7.06
N PRO A 151 -4.83 -7.47 -7.97
CA PRO A 151 -4.68 -8.91 -8.16
C PRO A 151 -3.35 -9.34 -8.78
N ALA A 152 -2.66 -8.43 -9.47
CA ALA A 152 -1.32 -8.68 -10.01
C ALA A 152 -0.49 -7.39 -9.95
N ALA A 153 0.54 -7.38 -9.12
CA ALA A 153 1.45 -6.25 -8.95
C ALA A 153 2.63 -6.36 -9.92
N VAL A 154 2.95 -5.28 -10.63
CA VAL A 154 4.07 -5.24 -11.60
C VAL A 154 5.42 -5.43 -10.92
N GLY A 155 5.57 -4.93 -9.70
CA GLY A 155 6.83 -4.99 -8.94
C GLY A 155 6.78 -5.92 -7.73
N ASP A 156 6.05 -7.04 -7.84
CA ASP A 156 5.89 -8.04 -6.79
C ASP A 156 7.21 -8.52 -6.22
N PHE A 157 8.17 -8.88 -7.09
CA PHE A 157 9.51 -9.34 -6.72
C PHE A 157 10.31 -8.29 -5.92
N LEU A 158 10.12 -6.99 -6.19
CA LEU A 158 10.77 -5.92 -5.44
C LEU A 158 10.24 -5.83 -4.02
N VAL A 159 8.91 -5.96 -3.86
CA VAL A 159 8.27 -5.96 -2.54
C VAL A 159 8.72 -7.20 -1.74
N ILE A 160 8.63 -8.38 -2.33
CA ILE A 160 9.01 -9.64 -1.69
C ILE A 160 10.48 -9.61 -1.28
N ARG A 161 11.34 -9.06 -2.14
CA ARG A 161 12.78 -8.88 -1.84
C ARG A 161 12.99 -7.96 -0.64
N ALA A 162 12.38 -6.78 -0.62
CA ALA A 162 12.51 -5.84 0.50
C ALA A 162 12.04 -6.45 1.82
N VAL A 163 10.89 -7.14 1.82
CA VAL A 163 10.37 -7.84 3.01
C VAL A 163 11.35 -8.92 3.50
N ARG A 164 11.89 -9.75 2.59
CA ARG A 164 12.83 -10.81 2.97
C ARG A 164 14.18 -10.27 3.43
N GLN A 165 14.75 -9.32 2.72
CA GLN A 165 16.07 -8.74 3.06
C GLN A 165 16.04 -7.98 4.38
N SER A 166 14.91 -7.39 4.76
CA SER A 166 14.72 -6.73 6.03
C SER A 166 14.49 -7.67 7.22
N GLY A 167 14.34 -8.97 6.99
CA GLY A 167 13.87 -9.90 8.03
C GLY A 167 12.42 -9.66 8.46
N GLY A 168 11.65 -8.96 7.61
CA GLY A 168 10.25 -8.66 7.84
C GLY A 168 9.31 -9.81 7.51
N THR A 169 8.03 -9.49 7.40
CA THR A 169 6.98 -10.50 7.12
C THR A 169 5.89 -9.96 6.19
N ALA A 170 5.07 -10.87 5.69
CA ALA A 170 3.88 -10.54 4.93
C ALA A 170 2.67 -11.27 5.52
N LEU A 171 1.58 -10.53 5.77
CA LEU A 171 0.36 -11.07 6.37
C LEU A 171 -0.90 -10.46 5.77
N THR A 172 -2.01 -11.14 6.02
CA THR A 172 -3.34 -10.68 5.62
C THR A 172 -4.13 -10.20 6.83
N VAL A 173 -5.07 -9.27 6.56
CA VAL A 173 -6.10 -8.83 7.48
C VAL A 173 -7.46 -8.92 6.79
N THR A 174 -8.53 -9.16 7.56
CA THR A 174 -9.90 -9.18 7.04
C THR A 174 -10.46 -7.78 6.89
N ASP A 175 -11.52 -7.62 6.12
CA ASP A 175 -12.24 -6.35 5.98
C ASP A 175 -12.82 -5.89 7.33
N ASP A 176 -13.35 -6.80 8.14
CA ASP A 176 -13.87 -6.48 9.49
C ASP A 176 -12.76 -5.97 10.42
N GLN A 177 -11.59 -6.60 10.42
CA GLN A 177 -10.43 -6.13 11.20
C GLN A 177 -10.02 -4.71 10.77
N MET A 178 -10.02 -4.43 9.46
CA MET A 178 -9.72 -3.08 8.96
C MET A 178 -10.72 -2.05 9.48
N VAL A 179 -12.02 -2.35 9.45
CA VAL A 179 -13.09 -1.46 9.94
C VAL A 179 -12.96 -1.22 11.44
N ASP A 180 -12.70 -2.25 12.24
CA ASP A 180 -12.49 -2.12 13.67
C ASP A 180 -11.27 -1.24 13.97
N SER A 181 -10.17 -1.43 13.26
CA SER A 181 -8.98 -0.59 13.38
C SER A 181 -9.20 0.85 12.91
N VAL A 182 -10.05 1.09 11.90
CA VAL A 182 -10.47 2.47 11.53
C VAL A 182 -11.21 3.12 12.70
N ARG A 183 -12.10 2.39 13.39
CA ARG A 183 -12.80 2.89 14.57
C ARG A 183 -11.84 3.20 15.72
N ASP A 184 -10.89 2.31 15.99
CA ASP A 184 -9.89 2.48 17.05
C ASP A 184 -8.99 3.70 16.79
N MET A 185 -8.41 3.82 15.59
CA MET A 185 -7.58 4.99 15.22
C MET A 185 -8.38 6.29 15.30
N SER A 186 -9.66 6.26 14.93
CA SER A 186 -10.53 7.44 15.05
C SER A 186 -10.82 7.81 16.49
N SER A 187 -11.09 6.82 17.35
CA SER A 187 -11.50 7.03 18.72
C SER A 187 -10.33 7.42 19.64
N TYR A 188 -9.17 6.81 19.45
CA TYR A 188 -8.02 7.00 20.34
C TYR A 188 -7.06 8.09 19.85
N GLU A 189 -6.89 8.24 18.54
CA GLU A 189 -5.89 9.14 17.94
C GLU A 189 -6.51 10.35 17.23
N GLY A 190 -7.84 10.37 17.04
CA GLY A 190 -8.51 11.41 16.26
C GLY A 190 -8.18 11.37 14.76
N ILE A 191 -7.66 10.24 14.27
CA ILE A 191 -7.31 10.03 12.87
C ILE A 191 -8.40 9.19 12.22
N PHE A 192 -9.10 9.72 11.21
CA PHE A 192 -10.06 8.95 10.41
C PHE A 192 -9.37 8.40 9.16
N PRO A 193 -8.76 7.21 9.22
CA PRO A 193 -7.99 6.64 8.12
C PRO A 193 -8.90 5.99 7.08
N ALA A 194 -8.38 5.84 5.85
CA ALA A 194 -8.92 4.87 4.90
C ALA A 194 -8.78 3.43 5.44
N PRO A 195 -9.53 2.45 4.90
CA PRO A 195 -9.39 1.04 5.31
C PRO A 195 -7.94 0.52 5.24
N GLU A 196 -7.18 0.99 4.27
CA GLU A 196 -5.75 0.70 4.12
C GLU A 196 -4.94 1.12 5.35
N GLY A 197 -5.27 2.29 5.94
CA GLY A 197 -4.67 2.73 7.20
C GLY A 197 -5.06 1.82 8.36
N GLY A 198 -6.34 1.44 8.45
CA GLY A 198 -6.84 0.45 9.41
C GLY A 198 -6.10 -0.89 9.31
N ALA A 199 -5.81 -1.35 8.09
CA ALA A 199 -5.06 -2.58 7.86
C ALA A 199 -3.69 -2.60 8.57
N THR A 200 -3.02 -1.46 8.68
CA THR A 200 -1.70 -1.39 9.34
C THR A 200 -1.80 -1.57 10.85
N LEU A 201 -2.84 -1.03 11.49
CA LEU A 201 -3.09 -1.25 12.92
C LEU A 201 -3.51 -2.69 13.19
N SER A 202 -4.41 -3.26 12.37
CA SER A 202 -4.80 -4.67 12.48
C SER A 202 -3.58 -5.59 12.37
N ALA A 203 -2.67 -5.30 11.43
CA ALA A 203 -1.43 -6.06 11.29
C ALA A 203 -0.53 -5.94 12.51
N LEU A 204 -0.40 -4.73 13.09
CA LEU A 204 0.35 -4.54 14.33
C LEU A 204 -0.23 -5.37 15.48
N GLN A 205 -1.55 -5.39 15.64
CA GLN A 205 -2.20 -6.21 16.68
C GLN A 205 -1.87 -7.69 16.53
N ILE A 206 -1.97 -8.24 15.29
CA ILE A 206 -1.60 -9.63 14.99
C ILE A 206 -0.13 -9.91 15.31
N LEU A 207 0.77 -8.99 14.96
CA LEU A 207 2.21 -9.15 15.19
C LEU A 207 2.58 -9.09 16.68
N LEU A 208 1.90 -8.25 17.47
CA LEU A 208 2.05 -8.18 18.92
C LEU A 208 1.54 -9.46 19.59
N ASP A 209 0.36 -9.96 19.20
CA ASP A 209 -0.23 -11.18 19.75
C ASP A 209 0.60 -12.43 19.44
N SER A 210 1.29 -12.42 18.29
CA SER A 210 2.18 -13.52 17.88
C SER A 210 3.64 -13.34 18.33
N HIS A 211 3.95 -12.31 19.12
CA HIS A 211 5.32 -11.98 19.57
C HIS A 211 6.33 -11.81 18.43
N GLN A 212 5.87 -11.36 17.27
CA GLN A 212 6.74 -10.97 16.16
C GLN A 212 7.14 -9.51 16.24
N VAL A 213 6.42 -8.71 17.03
CA VAL A 213 6.75 -7.35 17.41
C VAL A 213 6.63 -7.24 18.93
N GLU A 214 7.62 -6.64 19.59
CA GLU A 214 7.61 -6.41 21.02
C GLU A 214 7.03 -5.02 21.35
N ARG A 215 6.54 -4.84 22.59
CA ARG A 215 5.86 -3.60 23.00
C ARG A 215 6.76 -2.38 23.11
N ASP A 216 8.05 -2.57 23.24
CA ASP A 216 9.07 -1.53 23.34
C ASP A 216 9.71 -1.17 21.99
N GLU A 217 9.36 -1.87 20.93
CA GLU A 217 9.83 -1.56 19.58
C GLU A 217 9.14 -0.32 19.00
N ARG A 218 9.91 0.46 18.25
CA ARG A 218 9.41 1.62 17.51
C ARG A 218 8.82 1.19 16.18
N VAL A 219 7.51 1.27 16.08
CA VAL A 219 6.76 0.86 14.88
C VAL A 219 6.21 2.07 14.14
N VAL A 220 6.38 2.11 12.84
CA VAL A 220 5.76 3.10 11.95
C VAL A 220 4.64 2.46 11.16
N LEU A 221 3.41 2.95 11.34
CA LEU A 221 2.23 2.55 10.58
C LEU A 221 1.97 3.57 9.47
N LEU A 222 1.94 3.14 8.22
CA LEU A 222 1.68 4.02 7.08
C LEU A 222 0.16 4.19 6.87
N ASN A 223 -0.39 5.32 7.30
CA ASN A 223 -1.75 5.72 6.94
C ASN A 223 -1.72 6.44 5.60
N THR A 224 -2.01 5.74 4.52
CA THR A 224 -1.85 6.22 3.14
C THR A 224 -3.07 6.92 2.56
N GLY A 225 -4.17 7.02 3.32
CA GLY A 225 -5.40 7.66 2.84
C GLY A 225 -6.35 8.09 3.94
N SER A 226 -7.32 8.93 3.57
CA SER A 226 -8.36 9.44 4.46
C SER A 226 -9.65 8.62 4.30
N GLY A 227 -10.33 8.30 5.40
CA GLY A 227 -11.64 7.68 5.43
C GLY A 227 -12.73 8.49 4.71
N MET A 228 -12.50 9.80 4.55
CA MET A 228 -13.42 10.67 3.79
C MET A 228 -13.59 10.25 2.33
N LYS A 229 -12.65 9.49 1.77
CA LYS A 229 -12.76 8.94 0.41
C LYS A 229 -13.54 7.63 0.33
N TYR A 230 -13.92 7.07 1.48
CA TYR A 230 -14.55 5.76 1.63
C TYR A 230 -15.89 5.83 2.39
N LEU A 231 -16.55 6.99 2.43
CA LEU A 231 -17.78 7.18 3.23
C LEU A 231 -18.92 6.24 2.81
N ASP A 232 -19.03 5.96 1.53
CA ASP A 232 -20.00 5.02 0.94
C ASP A 232 -19.79 3.57 1.37
N VAL A 233 -18.57 3.21 1.75
CA VAL A 233 -18.19 1.87 2.23
C VAL A 233 -18.12 1.84 3.75
N LEU A 234 -17.46 2.81 4.37
CA LEU A 234 -17.27 2.87 5.82
C LEU A 234 -18.56 3.23 6.58
N GLY A 235 -19.44 4.06 6.01
CA GLY A 235 -20.70 4.43 6.66
C GLY A 235 -21.52 3.19 7.03
N PRO A 236 -21.94 2.34 6.08
CA PRO A 236 -22.66 1.10 6.38
C PRO A 236 -21.88 0.15 7.29
N ALA A 237 -20.55 0.01 7.10
CA ALA A 237 -19.70 -0.86 7.93
C ALA A 237 -19.58 -0.37 9.38
N LEU A 238 -19.71 0.94 9.63
CA LEU A 238 -19.69 1.56 10.95
C LEU A 238 -21.09 1.66 11.60
N GLY A 239 -22.16 1.28 10.88
CA GLY A 239 -23.52 1.20 11.42
C GLY A 239 -24.44 2.37 11.06
N LEU A 240 -24.13 3.15 10.01
CA LEU A 240 -25.02 4.16 9.45
C LEU A 240 -26.01 3.57 8.47
#